data_12cf36d122b35827a4ba5167828f5b22
#
_entry.id   12cf36d122b35827a4ba5167828f5b22
#
_cell.length_a   1.000
_cell.length_b   1.000
_cell.length_c   1.000
_cell.angle_alpha   90.00
_cell.angle_beta   90.00
_cell.angle_gamma   90.00
#
_symmetry.space_group_name_H-M   'P 1'
#
loop_
_entity.id
_entity.type
_entity.pdbx_description
1 polymer ?
#
loop_
_entity_poly.entity_id
_entity_poly.type
_entity_poly.pdbx_seq_one_letter_code
_entity_poly.pdbx_strand_id
1 'polypeptide(L)'
;MIAMRYLFWNTHRNEQINPVLCDLIVENGISVVVLAEYSADINDLIEILRTCGVSMQQVATVGCDRIHILGEVRLQIEPQLQTDRSSIQVIDDNTILCGVHLNSQIYSDNAERRGIDIEQIIGDILNLERELETKNTIIVGDFNINPYDKSCVSARYFHGIPIYEDAMRETRTVAGREFHMFYNPMWNFLGDFTEPYGTYYHSSSDTVNPYWNVYDQVIIRPSLRKRFVDENLKIITETTTMSLLDKNKHPNRSISDHLPITFEIKEEEHE
;
A
#
# COMPACT_ATOMS: atom_id res chain seq x y z
N MET A 1 2.80 5.62 23.69
CA MET A 1 3.07 5.75 22.25
C MET A 1 1.77 5.49 21.50
N ILE A 2 1.29 6.47 20.78
CA ILE A 2 0.20 6.27 19.83
C ILE A 2 0.83 5.67 18.59
N ALA A 3 0.20 4.68 18.00
CA ALA A 3 0.68 4.03 16.80
C ALA A 3 -0.39 4.21 15.71
N MET A 4 0.04 4.53 14.50
CA MET A 4 -0.84 4.59 13.35
C MET A 4 -0.85 3.25 12.64
N ARG A 5 -2.06 2.66 12.49
CA ARG A 5 -2.28 1.45 11.73
C ARG A 5 -2.93 1.76 10.40
N TYR A 6 -2.38 1.15 9.39
CA TYR A 6 -2.79 1.35 8.00
C TYR A 6 -3.41 0.08 7.44
N LEU A 7 -4.42 0.26 6.60
CA LEU A 7 -5.03 -0.78 5.79
C LEU A 7 -4.90 -0.38 4.31
N PHE A 8 -4.41 -1.27 3.48
CA PHE A 8 -4.59 -1.17 2.03
C PHE A 8 -5.40 -2.35 1.51
N TRP A 9 -6.33 -2.07 0.60
CA TRP A 9 -7.05 -3.11 -0.12
C TRP A 9 -7.47 -2.67 -1.53
N ASN A 10 -7.21 -3.50 -2.53
CA ASN A 10 -7.88 -3.44 -3.82
C ASN A 10 -9.21 -4.20 -3.69
N THR A 11 -10.35 -3.50 -3.82
CA THR A 11 -11.67 -4.03 -3.53
C THR A 11 -12.37 -4.64 -4.74
N HIS A 12 -11.68 -4.71 -5.88
CA HIS A 12 -12.18 -5.32 -7.11
C HIS A 12 -13.57 -4.80 -7.51
N ARG A 13 -13.83 -3.51 -7.31
CA ARG A 13 -15.09 -2.81 -7.62
C ARG A 13 -16.35 -3.44 -7.01
N ASN A 14 -16.19 -4.10 -5.87
CA ASN A 14 -17.32 -4.67 -5.14
C ASN A 14 -18.12 -3.56 -4.44
N GLU A 15 -19.32 -3.27 -4.95
CA GLU A 15 -20.21 -2.25 -4.38
C GLU A 15 -20.78 -2.63 -3.02
N GLN A 16 -20.63 -3.88 -2.58
CA GLN A 16 -21.14 -4.39 -1.29
C GLN A 16 -20.02 -4.61 -0.27
N ILE A 17 -18.85 -4.01 -0.45
CA ILE A 17 -17.66 -4.27 0.35
C ILE A 17 -17.68 -3.61 1.74
N ASN A 18 -18.52 -2.57 1.96
CA ASN A 18 -18.51 -1.74 3.16
C ASN A 18 -18.63 -2.50 4.49
N PRO A 19 -19.50 -3.52 4.63
CA PRO A 19 -19.55 -4.30 5.88
C PRO A 19 -18.22 -5.00 6.19
N VAL A 20 -17.56 -5.58 5.19
CA VAL A 20 -16.27 -6.25 5.37
C VAL A 20 -15.17 -5.25 5.70
N LEU A 21 -15.17 -4.08 5.04
CA LEU A 21 -14.25 -2.99 5.37
C LEU A 21 -14.45 -2.50 6.80
N CYS A 22 -15.69 -2.38 7.25
CA CYS A 22 -16.00 -1.99 8.64
C CYS A 22 -15.38 -2.99 9.61
N ASP A 23 -15.60 -4.30 9.40
CA ASP A 23 -15.03 -5.34 10.27
C ASP A 23 -13.49 -5.22 10.29
N LEU A 24 -12.84 -5.15 9.14
CA LEU A 24 -11.38 -5.02 9.03
C LEU A 24 -10.84 -3.80 9.78
N ILE A 25 -11.50 -2.65 9.63
CA ILE A 25 -11.09 -1.38 10.24
C ILE A 25 -11.23 -1.46 11.77
N VAL A 26 -12.36 -1.94 12.26
CA VAL A 26 -12.65 -2.02 13.69
C VAL A 26 -11.77 -3.06 14.38
N GLU A 27 -11.70 -4.28 13.84
CA GLU A 27 -10.96 -5.39 14.44
C GLU A 27 -9.46 -5.14 14.51
N ASN A 28 -8.91 -4.43 13.53
CA ASN A 28 -7.48 -4.14 13.47
C ASN A 28 -7.13 -2.74 14.02
N GLY A 29 -8.11 -1.94 14.46
CA GLY A 29 -7.88 -0.59 14.98
C GLY A 29 -7.18 0.32 13.96
N ILE A 30 -7.68 0.35 12.74
CA ILE A 30 -7.08 1.06 11.62
C ILE A 30 -7.29 2.57 11.74
N SER A 31 -6.21 3.33 11.61
CA SER A 31 -6.22 4.80 11.64
C SER A 31 -6.28 5.42 10.25
N VAL A 32 -5.68 4.76 9.25
CA VAL A 32 -5.63 5.23 7.85
C VAL A 32 -5.95 4.08 6.90
N VAL A 33 -6.88 4.33 5.98
CA VAL A 33 -7.31 3.36 4.96
C VAL A 33 -6.97 3.89 3.59
N VAL A 34 -6.35 3.05 2.76
CA VAL A 34 -6.09 3.32 1.34
C VAL A 34 -6.78 2.23 0.53
N LEU A 35 -7.69 2.60 -0.35
CA LEU A 35 -8.47 1.67 -1.17
C LEU A 35 -8.16 1.88 -2.65
N ALA A 36 -7.97 0.78 -3.37
CA ALA A 36 -7.96 0.75 -4.83
C ALA A 36 -9.21 0.06 -5.37
N GLU A 37 -9.63 0.45 -6.57
CA GLU A 37 -10.83 -0.08 -7.23
C GLU A 37 -12.09 -0.05 -6.34
N TYR A 38 -12.22 0.95 -5.51
CA TYR A 38 -13.38 1.09 -4.63
C TYR A 38 -14.55 1.74 -5.39
N SER A 39 -15.70 1.07 -5.39
CA SER A 39 -16.92 1.51 -6.11
C SER A 39 -18.16 1.60 -5.21
N ALA A 40 -18.07 1.20 -3.93
CA ALA A 40 -19.15 1.37 -2.97
C ALA A 40 -19.30 2.85 -2.55
N ASP A 41 -20.39 3.17 -1.86
CA ASP A 41 -20.56 4.53 -1.31
C ASP A 41 -19.68 4.72 -0.06
N ILE A 42 -18.78 5.67 -0.13
CA ILE A 42 -17.86 5.99 0.96
C ILE A 42 -18.56 6.64 2.16
N ASN A 43 -19.67 7.36 1.92
CA ASN A 43 -20.45 7.95 2.99
C ASN A 43 -21.18 6.86 3.82
N ASP A 44 -21.68 5.81 3.14
CA ASP A 44 -22.22 4.63 3.82
C ASP A 44 -21.17 3.96 4.70
N LEU A 45 -19.93 3.79 4.19
CA LEU A 45 -18.84 3.23 5.00
C LEU A 45 -18.58 4.09 6.25
N ILE A 46 -18.48 5.41 6.10
CA ILE A 46 -18.23 6.34 7.20
C ILE A 46 -19.39 6.27 8.23
N GLU A 47 -20.64 6.15 7.77
CA GLU A 47 -21.79 6.04 8.66
C GLU A 47 -21.78 4.70 9.42
N ILE A 48 -21.49 3.59 8.75
CA ILE A 48 -21.36 2.27 9.38
C ILE A 48 -20.26 2.32 10.45
N LEU A 49 -19.09 2.84 10.14
CA LEU A 49 -17.95 2.97 11.06
C LEU A 49 -18.33 3.80 12.29
N ARG A 50 -19.06 4.90 12.11
CA ARG A 50 -19.53 5.73 13.20
C ARG A 50 -20.45 4.97 14.16
N THR A 51 -21.31 4.08 13.65
CA THR A 51 -22.16 3.23 14.50
C THR A 51 -21.33 2.23 15.32
N CYS A 52 -20.14 1.86 14.83
CA CYS A 52 -19.18 1.00 15.53
C CYS A 52 -18.22 1.78 16.45
N GLY A 53 -18.41 3.10 16.60
CA GLY A 53 -17.59 3.95 17.48
C GLY A 53 -16.27 4.42 16.83
N VAL A 54 -16.07 4.23 15.52
CA VAL A 54 -14.90 4.68 14.76
C VAL A 54 -15.28 5.92 13.94
N SER A 55 -14.56 7.02 14.13
CA SER A 55 -14.81 8.29 13.44
C SER A 55 -13.74 8.50 12.37
N MET A 56 -14.12 8.32 11.12
CA MET A 56 -13.26 8.55 9.96
C MET A 56 -13.81 9.67 9.07
N GLN A 57 -12.92 10.26 8.28
CA GLN A 57 -13.22 11.23 7.25
C GLN A 57 -12.54 10.83 5.94
N GLN A 58 -13.21 11.15 4.83
CA GLN A 58 -12.60 11.00 3.52
C GLN A 58 -11.56 12.10 3.29
N VAL A 59 -10.40 11.71 2.79
CA VAL A 59 -9.35 12.62 2.32
C VAL A 59 -9.54 12.88 0.83
N ALA A 60 -9.39 14.12 0.39
CA ALA A 60 -9.57 14.46 -1.00
C ALA A 60 -8.46 13.85 -1.89
N THR A 61 -8.87 13.18 -2.95
CA THR A 61 -7.98 12.59 -3.97
C THR A 61 -8.34 13.11 -5.37
N VAL A 62 -8.65 14.41 -5.46
CA VAL A 62 -9.12 15.04 -6.70
C VAL A 62 -8.08 14.94 -7.80
N GLY A 63 -8.40 14.23 -8.88
CA GLY A 63 -7.47 13.91 -9.98
C GLY A 63 -6.92 12.48 -9.93
N CYS A 64 -7.26 11.71 -8.88
CA CYS A 64 -6.97 10.29 -8.78
C CYS A 64 -8.23 9.50 -8.40
N ASP A 65 -8.99 9.06 -9.40
CA ASP A 65 -10.22 8.28 -9.17
C ASP A 65 -9.95 6.81 -8.80
N ARG A 66 -8.68 6.39 -8.83
CA ARG A 66 -8.29 5.00 -8.57
C ARG A 66 -7.98 4.71 -7.14
N ILE A 67 -7.72 5.74 -6.35
CA ILE A 67 -7.33 5.64 -4.95
C ILE A 67 -8.30 6.47 -4.11
N HIS A 68 -8.83 5.84 -3.07
CA HIS A 68 -9.63 6.51 -2.05
C HIS A 68 -8.90 6.40 -0.70
N ILE A 69 -8.87 7.49 0.05
CA ILE A 69 -8.18 7.54 1.34
C ILE A 69 -9.18 7.98 2.40
N LEU A 70 -9.20 7.27 3.53
CA LEU A 70 -9.86 7.71 4.75
C LEU A 70 -8.85 7.76 5.88
N GLY A 71 -9.05 8.71 6.79
CA GLY A 71 -8.27 8.80 8.03
C GLY A 71 -9.17 9.05 9.22
N GLU A 72 -8.72 8.66 10.40
CA GLU A 72 -9.38 9.07 11.64
C GLU A 72 -9.49 10.60 11.70
N VAL A 73 -10.63 11.10 12.19
CA VAL A 73 -10.90 12.57 12.25
C VAL A 73 -9.85 13.33 13.06
N ARG A 74 -9.14 12.66 13.98
CA ARG A 74 -8.08 13.26 14.78
C ARG A 74 -6.79 13.55 13.98
N LEU A 75 -6.61 12.90 12.83
CA LEU A 75 -5.41 13.03 11.99
C LEU A 75 -5.56 14.22 11.04
N GLN A 76 -4.51 15.01 10.93
CA GLN A 76 -4.39 16.02 9.88
C GLN A 76 -3.77 15.34 8.66
N ILE A 77 -4.56 15.15 7.60
CA ILE A 77 -4.10 14.54 6.35
C ILE A 77 -4.35 15.55 5.23
N GLU A 78 -3.27 16.04 4.65
CA GLU A 78 -3.31 17.10 3.64
C GLU A 78 -2.98 16.55 2.25
N PRO A 79 -3.90 16.70 1.26
CA PRO A 79 -3.63 16.35 -0.12
C PRO A 79 -2.49 17.17 -0.72
N GLN A 80 -1.55 16.54 -1.41
CA GLN A 80 -0.43 17.18 -2.08
C GLN A 80 -0.56 17.03 -3.60
N LEU A 81 -0.11 15.91 -4.14
CA LEU A 81 -0.05 15.64 -5.57
C LEU A 81 -0.91 14.45 -5.94
N GLN A 82 -1.64 14.58 -7.04
CA GLN A 82 -2.53 13.55 -7.55
C GLN A 82 -2.23 13.27 -9.02
N THR A 83 -2.18 12.00 -9.38
CA THR A 83 -2.09 11.56 -10.77
C THR A 83 -3.17 10.52 -11.06
N ASP A 84 -3.31 10.06 -12.31
CA ASP A 84 -4.22 8.95 -12.62
C ASP A 84 -3.88 7.65 -11.83
N ARG A 85 -2.65 7.51 -11.33
CA ARG A 85 -2.11 6.28 -10.72
C ARG A 85 -1.68 6.40 -9.27
N SER A 86 -1.62 7.60 -8.75
CA SER A 86 -1.13 7.85 -7.40
C SER A 86 -1.81 9.01 -6.72
N SER A 87 -1.92 8.91 -5.41
CA SER A 87 -2.43 9.96 -4.53
C SER A 87 -1.41 10.17 -3.40
N ILE A 88 -0.80 11.35 -3.35
CA ILE A 88 0.20 11.72 -2.35
C ILE A 88 -0.43 12.65 -1.34
N GLN A 89 -0.28 12.30 -0.06
CA GLN A 89 -0.78 13.01 1.11
C GLN A 89 0.36 13.27 2.09
N VAL A 90 0.21 14.26 2.93
CA VAL A 90 1.06 14.46 4.12
C VAL A 90 0.21 14.26 5.36
N ILE A 91 0.70 13.43 6.27
CA ILE A 91 0.05 13.11 7.54
C ILE A 91 0.83 13.79 8.67
N ASP A 92 0.13 14.30 9.66
CA ASP A 92 0.57 14.97 10.89
C ASP A 92 2.07 15.32 10.96
N ASP A 93 2.95 14.43 11.31
CA ASP A 93 4.38 14.61 11.57
C ASP A 93 5.26 14.65 10.31
N ASN A 94 4.78 15.25 9.22
CA ASN A 94 5.45 15.31 7.92
C ASN A 94 5.74 13.91 7.33
N THR A 95 4.90 12.92 7.60
CA THR A 95 4.94 11.62 6.94
C THR A 95 4.25 11.70 5.59
N ILE A 96 4.98 11.43 4.53
CA ILE A 96 4.45 11.37 3.16
C ILE A 96 3.83 9.97 2.96
N LEU A 97 2.53 9.93 2.67
CA LEU A 97 1.80 8.72 2.27
C LEU A 97 1.48 8.81 0.78
N CYS A 98 1.98 7.87 0.00
CA CYS A 98 1.65 7.72 -1.42
C CYS A 98 0.85 6.43 -1.64
N GLY A 99 -0.45 6.56 -1.92
CA GLY A 99 -1.29 5.47 -2.39
C GLY A 99 -1.08 5.26 -3.90
N VAL A 100 -0.88 4.02 -4.35
CA VAL A 100 -0.67 3.70 -5.77
C VAL A 100 -1.58 2.59 -6.27
N HIS A 101 -2.01 2.71 -7.55
CA HIS A 101 -2.62 1.61 -8.31
C HIS A 101 -2.04 1.62 -9.72
N LEU A 102 -0.97 0.86 -9.92
CA LEU A 102 -0.19 0.86 -11.17
C LEU A 102 -0.87 0.02 -12.28
N ASN A 103 -0.39 0.20 -13.50
CA ASN A 103 -0.88 -0.56 -14.64
C ASN A 103 -0.57 -2.05 -14.50
N SER A 104 -1.59 -2.89 -14.74
CA SER A 104 -1.44 -4.36 -14.80
C SER A 104 -0.48 -4.79 -15.90
N GLN A 105 0.14 -5.97 -15.73
CA GLN A 105 1.10 -6.54 -16.70
C GLN A 105 0.45 -7.16 -17.95
N ILE A 106 -0.88 -7.23 -18.01
CA ILE A 106 -1.63 -8.00 -19.03
C ILE A 106 -1.35 -7.54 -20.48
N TYR A 107 -0.83 -6.32 -20.69
CA TYR A 107 -0.53 -5.80 -22.02
C TYR A 107 0.94 -5.39 -22.12
N SER A 108 1.62 -5.73 -23.25
CA SER A 108 3.06 -5.46 -23.48
C SER A 108 3.46 -4.01 -23.30
N ASP A 109 2.61 -3.06 -23.70
CA ASP A 109 2.86 -1.62 -23.60
C ASP A 109 2.76 -1.08 -22.16
N ASN A 110 2.14 -1.83 -21.25
CA ASN A 110 1.95 -1.41 -19.88
C ASN A 110 3.25 -1.38 -19.06
N ALA A 111 4.26 -2.16 -19.42
CA ALA A 111 5.55 -2.16 -18.73
C ALA A 111 6.29 -0.82 -18.89
N GLU A 112 6.27 -0.24 -20.10
CA GLU A 112 6.90 1.06 -20.37
C GLU A 112 6.10 2.19 -19.69
N ARG A 113 4.77 2.20 -19.85
CA ARG A 113 3.89 3.17 -19.19
C ARG A 113 4.06 3.13 -17.68
N ARG A 114 4.06 1.95 -17.06
CA ARG A 114 4.30 1.80 -15.63
C ARG A 114 5.66 2.35 -15.21
N GLY A 115 6.70 2.17 -16.04
CA GLY A 115 8.01 2.76 -15.81
C GLY A 115 7.94 4.30 -15.75
N ILE A 116 7.20 4.93 -16.65
CA ILE A 116 6.98 6.38 -16.68
C ILE A 116 6.21 6.83 -15.43
N ASP A 117 5.13 6.13 -15.10
CA ASP A 117 4.32 6.43 -13.90
C ASP A 117 5.19 6.37 -12.63
N ILE A 118 6.02 5.33 -12.48
CA ILE A 118 6.91 5.18 -11.30
C ILE A 118 7.96 6.29 -11.26
N GLU A 119 8.56 6.65 -12.39
CA GLU A 119 9.54 7.74 -12.44
C GLU A 119 8.92 9.08 -12.02
N GLN A 120 7.70 9.35 -12.46
CA GLN A 120 6.96 10.53 -12.05
C GLN A 120 6.68 10.50 -10.53
N ILE A 121 6.12 9.40 -10.00
CA ILE A 121 5.83 9.23 -8.58
C ILE A 121 7.09 9.45 -7.73
N ILE A 122 8.21 8.82 -8.10
CA ILE A 122 9.48 8.98 -7.37
C ILE A 122 9.99 10.41 -7.47
N GLY A 123 9.87 11.05 -8.63
CA GLY A 123 10.24 12.46 -8.81
C GLY A 123 9.43 13.40 -7.92
N ASP A 124 8.12 13.20 -7.87
CA ASP A 124 7.19 13.98 -7.03
C ASP A 124 7.49 13.79 -5.55
N ILE A 125 7.72 12.54 -5.11
CA ILE A 125 8.11 12.23 -3.72
C ILE A 125 9.44 12.91 -3.36
N LEU A 126 10.48 12.81 -4.20
CA LEU A 126 11.78 13.43 -3.93
C LEU A 126 11.71 14.96 -3.86
N ASN A 127 10.82 15.58 -4.62
CA ASN A 127 10.58 17.01 -4.54
C ASN A 127 9.91 17.37 -3.22
N LEU A 128 8.87 16.63 -2.84
CA LEU A 128 8.13 16.87 -1.60
C LEU A 128 8.99 16.57 -0.35
N GLU A 129 9.80 15.49 -0.37
CA GLU A 129 10.77 15.20 0.70
C GLU A 129 11.74 16.36 0.94
N ARG A 130 12.19 17.03 -0.13
CA ARG A 130 13.07 18.20 -0.03
C ARG A 130 12.33 19.44 0.46
N GLU A 131 11.11 19.66 0.00
CA GLU A 131 10.28 20.81 0.39
C GLU A 131 9.90 20.75 1.87
N LEU A 132 9.55 19.56 2.37
CA LEU A 132 9.17 19.33 3.76
C LEU A 132 10.36 19.01 4.69
N GLU A 133 11.57 18.93 4.15
CA GLU A 133 12.79 18.53 4.89
C GLU A 133 12.61 17.18 5.62
N THR A 134 11.85 16.24 5.04
CA THR A 134 11.56 14.93 5.62
C THR A 134 12.07 13.79 4.74
N LYS A 135 12.31 12.64 5.37
CA LYS A 135 12.54 11.35 4.69
C LYS A 135 11.52 10.28 5.14
N ASN A 136 10.42 10.71 5.76
CA ASN A 136 9.40 9.80 6.26
C ASN A 136 8.38 9.52 5.16
N THR A 137 8.69 8.59 4.25
CA THR A 137 7.82 8.27 3.11
C THR A 137 7.38 6.81 3.15
N ILE A 138 6.08 6.62 2.97
CA ILE A 138 5.39 5.35 2.81
C ILE A 138 4.78 5.32 1.41
N ILE A 139 5.05 4.28 0.62
CA ILE A 139 4.30 4.00 -0.61
C ILE A 139 3.55 2.69 -0.37
N VAL A 140 2.23 2.70 -0.55
CA VAL A 140 1.37 1.54 -0.36
C VAL A 140 0.35 1.45 -1.49
N GLY A 141 0.06 0.23 -1.95
CA GLY A 141 -0.92 0.10 -3.01
C GLY A 141 -0.86 -1.23 -3.75
N ASP A 142 -1.65 -1.30 -4.81
CA ASP A 142 -1.54 -2.33 -5.83
C ASP A 142 -0.48 -1.92 -6.86
N PHE A 143 0.70 -2.49 -6.71
CA PHE A 143 1.83 -2.26 -7.60
C PHE A 143 1.69 -3.00 -8.94
N ASN A 144 0.81 -4.01 -9.01
CA ASN A 144 0.65 -4.90 -10.16
C ASN A 144 1.98 -5.54 -10.63
N ILE A 145 2.97 -5.63 -9.74
CA ILE A 145 4.27 -6.28 -9.90
C ILE A 145 4.66 -6.93 -8.58
N ASN A 146 5.45 -7.99 -8.66
CA ASN A 146 6.01 -8.62 -7.47
C ASN A 146 7.23 -7.84 -6.92
N PRO A 147 7.57 -8.02 -5.63
CA PRO A 147 8.74 -7.37 -5.03
C PRO A 147 10.06 -7.62 -5.77
N TYR A 148 10.21 -8.77 -6.44
CA TYR A 148 11.41 -9.14 -7.22
C TYR A 148 11.41 -8.61 -8.67
N ASP A 149 10.30 -8.05 -9.16
CA ASP A 149 10.23 -7.54 -10.52
C ASP A 149 11.15 -6.34 -10.74
N LYS A 150 11.66 -6.22 -11.96
CA LYS A 150 12.63 -5.17 -12.32
C LYS A 150 12.15 -3.76 -11.92
N SER A 151 10.88 -3.47 -12.10
CA SER A 151 10.30 -2.16 -11.75
C SER A 151 10.26 -1.91 -10.24
N CYS A 152 10.29 -2.95 -9.41
CA CYS A 152 10.36 -2.81 -7.96
C CYS A 152 11.80 -2.62 -7.47
N VAL A 153 12.77 -3.40 -8.00
CA VAL A 153 14.15 -3.44 -7.47
C VAL A 153 15.12 -2.48 -8.17
N SER A 154 14.78 -1.97 -9.37
CA SER A 154 15.69 -1.10 -10.14
C SER A 154 15.87 0.25 -9.45
N ALA A 155 17.13 0.73 -9.39
CA ALA A 155 17.48 2.05 -8.87
C ALA A 155 16.75 3.21 -9.59
N ARG A 156 16.38 3.02 -10.86
CA ARG A 156 15.64 4.01 -11.66
C ARG A 156 14.18 4.17 -11.21
N TYR A 157 13.63 3.14 -10.55
CA TYR A 157 12.23 3.05 -10.18
C TYR A 157 12.07 3.08 -8.66
N PHE A 158 11.31 2.15 -8.06
CA PHE A 158 11.10 2.15 -6.60
C PHE A 158 12.36 1.86 -5.79
N HIS A 159 13.36 1.18 -6.37
CA HIS A 159 14.59 0.81 -5.67
C HIS A 159 14.32 0.12 -4.33
N GLY A 160 13.32 -0.78 -4.33
CA GLY A 160 12.89 -1.54 -3.16
C GLY A 160 13.90 -2.62 -2.79
N ILE A 161 14.55 -2.46 -1.64
CA ILE A 161 15.60 -3.35 -1.15
C ILE A 161 15.02 -4.30 -0.11
N PRO A 162 15.22 -5.64 -0.24
CA PRO A 162 14.63 -6.63 0.66
C PRO A 162 15.29 -6.69 2.03
N ILE A 163 16.57 -6.32 2.14
CA ILE A 163 17.36 -6.38 3.36
C ILE A 163 17.49 -4.99 3.95
N TYR A 164 17.05 -4.86 5.21
CA TYR A 164 17.03 -3.58 5.89
C TYR A 164 18.43 -2.96 6.02
N GLU A 165 19.42 -3.75 6.43
CA GLU A 165 20.80 -3.29 6.62
C GLU A 165 21.41 -2.72 5.33
N ASP A 166 21.01 -3.27 4.17
CA ASP A 166 21.43 -2.74 2.87
C ASP A 166 20.67 -1.45 2.51
N ALA A 167 19.38 -1.39 2.82
CA ALA A 167 18.56 -0.20 2.59
C ALA A 167 18.99 0.99 3.47
N MET A 168 19.58 0.74 4.66
CA MET A 168 20.13 1.77 5.56
C MET A 168 21.25 2.60 4.95
N ARG A 169 21.82 2.20 3.83
CA ARG A 169 22.73 3.07 3.04
C ARG A 169 22.00 4.26 2.42
N GLU A 170 20.68 4.26 2.45
CA GLU A 170 19.74 5.26 1.93
C GLU A 170 19.86 5.52 0.43
N THR A 171 21.06 5.49 -0.13
CA THR A 171 21.32 5.74 -1.56
C THR A 171 22.30 4.74 -2.15
N ARG A 172 22.26 4.65 -3.48
CA ARG A 172 23.24 3.90 -4.28
C ARG A 172 23.59 4.66 -5.56
N THR A 173 24.89 4.74 -5.86
CA THR A 173 25.36 5.32 -7.10
C THR A 173 25.34 4.30 -8.25
N VAL A 174 24.66 4.63 -9.33
CA VAL A 174 24.62 3.85 -10.56
C VAL A 174 24.94 4.77 -11.74
N ALA A 175 25.94 4.42 -12.54
CA ALA A 175 26.39 5.23 -13.69
C ALA A 175 26.64 6.71 -13.35
N GLY A 176 27.22 6.99 -12.16
CA GLY A 176 27.53 8.34 -11.69
C GLY A 176 26.34 9.15 -11.16
N ARG A 177 25.16 8.54 -11.04
CA ARG A 177 23.96 9.17 -10.46
C ARG A 177 23.58 8.48 -9.16
N GLU A 178 23.19 9.27 -8.18
CA GLU A 178 22.68 8.79 -6.91
C GLU A 178 21.18 8.49 -6.98
N PHE A 179 20.76 7.38 -6.38
CA PHE A 179 19.37 6.92 -6.33
C PHE A 179 19.01 6.53 -4.90
N HIS A 180 17.93 7.09 -4.40
CA HIS A 180 17.41 6.80 -3.05
C HIS A 180 16.74 5.42 -3.01
N MET A 181 16.90 4.72 -1.88
CA MET A 181 16.34 3.40 -1.65
C MET A 181 15.04 3.47 -0.85
N PHE A 182 14.20 2.45 -1.05
CA PHE A 182 13.15 2.06 -0.13
C PHE A 182 13.50 0.69 0.48
N TYR A 183 13.08 0.46 1.69
CA TYR A 183 13.00 -0.88 2.26
C TYR A 183 11.67 -1.50 1.87
N ASN A 184 11.70 -2.72 1.35
CA ASN A 184 10.50 -3.47 0.96
C ASN A 184 10.35 -4.70 1.85
N PRO A 185 9.55 -4.65 2.94
CA PRO A 185 9.32 -5.78 3.83
C PRO A 185 8.47 -6.89 3.21
N MET A 186 7.78 -6.64 2.08
CA MET A 186 6.88 -7.61 1.46
C MET A 186 7.60 -8.84 0.89
N TRP A 187 8.92 -8.81 0.77
CA TRP A 187 9.71 -9.98 0.43
C TRP A 187 9.55 -11.14 1.43
N ASN A 188 9.16 -10.84 2.67
CA ASN A 188 8.94 -11.84 3.70
C ASN A 188 7.68 -12.71 3.46
N PHE A 189 6.81 -12.32 2.52
CA PHE A 189 5.62 -13.08 2.14
C PHE A 189 5.82 -13.92 0.87
N LEU A 190 7.05 -14.03 0.37
CA LEU A 190 7.35 -14.87 -0.78
C LEU A 190 7.76 -16.27 -0.34
N GLY A 191 7.22 -17.27 -1.04
CA GLY A 191 7.51 -18.69 -0.75
C GLY A 191 6.52 -19.31 0.21
N ASP A 192 6.87 -20.46 0.80
CA ASP A 192 5.97 -21.37 1.52
C ASP A 192 6.15 -21.37 3.05
N PHE A 193 6.90 -20.41 3.58
CA PHE A 193 7.10 -20.29 5.03
C PHE A 193 6.01 -19.49 5.76
N THR A 194 5.16 -18.77 5.02
CA THR A 194 4.06 -17.98 5.57
C THR A 194 2.79 -18.22 4.76
N GLU A 195 1.64 -18.38 5.42
CA GLU A 195 0.33 -18.38 4.78
C GLU A 195 -0.37 -17.03 5.07
N PRO A 196 -1.07 -16.42 4.10
CA PRO A 196 -1.17 -16.80 2.69
C PRO A 196 0.15 -16.53 1.93
N TYR A 197 0.33 -17.18 0.78
CA TYR A 197 1.58 -17.09 -0.02
C TYR A 197 1.67 -15.83 -0.89
N GLY A 198 0.78 -14.87 -0.67
CA GLY A 198 0.70 -13.61 -1.40
C GLY A 198 -0.65 -12.94 -1.22
N THR A 199 -0.85 -11.83 -1.91
CA THR A 199 -2.10 -11.03 -1.87
C THR A 199 -3.04 -11.33 -3.03
N TYR A 200 -2.54 -11.90 -4.13
CA TYR A 200 -3.27 -12.17 -5.35
C TYR A 200 -2.94 -13.55 -5.91
N TYR A 201 -3.97 -14.31 -6.30
CA TYR A 201 -3.80 -15.61 -6.92
C TYR A 201 -4.30 -15.60 -8.38
N HIS A 202 -3.41 -16.00 -9.29
CA HIS A 202 -3.74 -16.12 -10.70
C HIS A 202 -3.20 -17.44 -11.27
N SER A 203 -4.06 -18.15 -12.01
CA SER A 203 -3.66 -19.33 -12.76
C SER A 203 -3.89 -19.07 -14.24
N SER A 204 -2.82 -19.09 -15.02
CA SER A 204 -2.86 -18.94 -16.47
C SER A 204 -1.95 -19.96 -17.14
N SER A 205 -2.08 -20.07 -18.47
CA SER A 205 -1.20 -20.89 -19.32
C SER A 205 0.07 -20.15 -19.76
N ASP A 206 0.32 -18.95 -19.21
CA ASP A 206 1.50 -18.15 -19.53
C ASP A 206 2.78 -18.87 -19.10
N THR A 207 3.86 -18.65 -19.85
CA THR A 207 5.17 -19.26 -19.58
C THR A 207 5.78 -18.82 -18.25
N VAL A 208 5.40 -17.63 -17.75
CA VAL A 208 5.79 -17.09 -16.46
C VAL A 208 4.54 -16.87 -15.61
N ASN A 209 4.30 -17.78 -14.70
CA ASN A 209 3.18 -17.72 -13.77
C ASN A 209 3.57 -18.35 -12.43
N PRO A 210 3.87 -17.53 -11.40
CA PRO A 210 4.18 -18.04 -10.06
C PRO A 210 2.95 -18.47 -9.28
N TYR A 211 1.73 -18.36 -9.83
CA TYR A 211 0.42 -18.56 -9.21
C TYR A 211 0.09 -17.53 -8.13
N TRP A 212 0.86 -17.47 -7.06
CA TRP A 212 0.72 -16.47 -6.03
C TRP A 212 1.62 -15.26 -6.32
N ASN A 213 1.06 -14.08 -6.11
CA ASN A 213 1.73 -12.80 -6.33
C ASN A 213 1.55 -11.91 -5.10
N VAL A 214 2.55 -11.12 -4.80
CA VAL A 214 2.50 -10.05 -3.79
C VAL A 214 2.40 -8.72 -4.54
N TYR A 215 1.21 -8.43 -5.10
CA TYR A 215 0.96 -7.20 -5.86
C TYR A 215 0.63 -6.02 -4.96
N ASP A 216 -0.04 -6.29 -3.85
CA ASP A 216 -0.35 -5.32 -2.83
C ASP A 216 0.85 -5.21 -1.89
N GLN A 217 1.50 -4.04 -1.91
CA GLN A 217 2.77 -3.85 -1.21
C GLN A 217 2.78 -2.57 -0.40
N VAL A 218 3.60 -2.56 0.65
CA VAL A 218 4.07 -1.37 1.32
C VAL A 218 5.60 -1.32 1.25
N ILE A 219 6.14 -0.17 0.84
CA ILE A 219 7.56 0.12 0.90
C ILE A 219 7.77 1.42 1.67
N ILE A 220 8.82 1.50 2.45
CA ILE A 220 9.09 2.64 3.32
C ILE A 220 10.50 3.17 3.12
N ARG A 221 10.69 4.48 3.36
CA ARG A 221 12.04 5.01 3.51
C ARG A 221 12.73 4.38 4.71
N PRO A 222 14.05 4.12 4.65
CA PRO A 222 14.81 3.50 5.75
C PRO A 222 14.70 4.26 7.09
N SER A 223 14.48 5.57 7.07
CA SER A 223 14.22 6.41 8.26
C SER A 223 13.05 5.90 9.12
N LEU A 224 12.00 5.37 8.49
CA LEU A 224 10.82 4.85 9.17
C LEU A 224 11.03 3.46 9.79
N ARG A 225 12.13 2.77 9.48
CA ARG A 225 12.29 1.36 9.89
C ARG A 225 12.20 1.14 11.40
N LYS A 226 12.75 2.05 12.21
CA LYS A 226 12.71 1.93 13.67
C LYS A 226 11.30 2.09 14.24
N ARG A 227 10.43 2.77 13.50
CA ARG A 227 9.02 3.01 13.83
C ARG A 227 8.10 1.93 13.24
N PHE A 228 8.55 1.20 12.25
CA PHE A 228 7.80 0.12 11.60
C PHE A 228 7.73 -1.11 12.50
N VAL A 229 6.52 -1.64 12.70
CA VAL A 229 6.26 -2.79 13.58
C VAL A 229 6.09 -4.03 12.71
N ASP A 230 7.11 -4.88 12.65
CA ASP A 230 7.14 -6.05 11.77
C ASP A 230 6.00 -7.02 12.02
N GLU A 231 5.64 -7.24 13.29
CA GLU A 231 4.59 -8.18 13.71
C GLU A 231 3.18 -7.74 13.25
N ASN A 232 3.01 -6.47 12.92
CA ASN A 232 1.75 -5.88 12.46
C ASN A 232 1.69 -5.67 10.94
N LEU A 233 2.75 -6.07 10.21
CA LEU A 233 2.67 -6.27 8.76
C LEU A 233 2.03 -7.62 8.48
N LYS A 234 0.81 -7.62 7.95
CA LYS A 234 0.02 -8.83 7.74
C LYS A 234 -0.75 -8.76 6.42
N ILE A 235 -0.93 -9.92 5.82
CA ILE A 235 -1.96 -10.17 4.81
C ILE A 235 -3.16 -10.77 5.55
N ILE A 236 -4.31 -10.12 5.49
CA ILE A 236 -5.50 -10.54 6.25
C ILE A 236 -6.31 -11.51 5.39
N THR A 237 -6.69 -12.64 5.98
CA THR A 237 -7.44 -13.72 5.30
C THR A 237 -8.84 -13.91 5.82
N GLU A 238 -9.18 -13.27 6.93
CA GLU A 238 -10.50 -13.39 7.57
C GLU A 238 -10.81 -12.17 8.43
N THR A 239 -12.08 -11.98 8.70
CA THR A 239 -12.61 -11.15 9.78
C THR A 239 -13.30 -12.08 10.79
N THR A 240 -13.77 -11.54 11.91
CA THR A 240 -14.57 -12.33 12.88
C THR A 240 -15.88 -12.85 12.28
N THR A 241 -16.36 -12.25 11.19
CA THR A 241 -17.65 -12.60 10.57
C THR A 241 -17.51 -13.48 9.34
N MET A 242 -16.36 -13.45 8.64
CA MET A 242 -16.19 -14.21 7.40
C MET A 242 -14.73 -14.48 7.01
N SER A 243 -14.53 -15.51 6.18
CA SER A 243 -13.27 -15.75 5.48
C SER A 243 -13.20 -14.95 4.19
N LEU A 244 -12.04 -14.34 3.93
CA LEU A 244 -11.72 -13.69 2.65
C LEU A 244 -11.14 -14.69 1.64
N LEU A 245 -10.99 -15.95 2.05
CA LEU A 245 -10.50 -17.04 1.20
C LEU A 245 -11.67 -17.91 0.72
N ASP A 246 -11.54 -18.44 -0.48
CA ASP A 246 -12.40 -19.49 -1.00
C ASP A 246 -12.04 -20.89 -0.41
N LYS A 247 -12.78 -21.93 -0.83
CA LYS A 247 -12.56 -23.31 -0.40
C LYS A 247 -11.18 -23.89 -0.77
N ASN A 248 -10.47 -23.26 -1.72
CA ASN A 248 -9.14 -23.66 -2.17
C ASN A 248 -8.04 -22.85 -1.48
N LYS A 249 -8.39 -22.00 -0.51
CA LYS A 249 -7.52 -21.04 0.17
C LYS A 249 -6.98 -19.94 -0.75
N HIS A 250 -7.65 -19.63 -1.85
CA HIS A 250 -7.35 -18.49 -2.71
C HIS A 250 -8.24 -17.29 -2.32
N PRO A 251 -7.86 -16.05 -2.69
CA PRO A 251 -8.73 -14.90 -2.50
C PRO A 251 -10.13 -15.17 -3.05
N ASN A 252 -11.14 -14.90 -2.24
CA ASN A 252 -12.54 -15.14 -2.62
C ASN A 252 -13.02 -14.04 -3.58
N ARG A 253 -13.05 -14.34 -4.85
CA ARG A 253 -13.42 -13.41 -5.93
C ARG A 253 -14.84 -12.84 -5.82
N SER A 254 -15.72 -13.43 -4.99
CA SER A 254 -17.03 -12.83 -4.71
C SER A 254 -16.92 -11.63 -3.74
N ILE A 255 -15.79 -11.49 -3.05
CA ILE A 255 -15.47 -10.38 -2.15
C ILE A 255 -14.46 -9.46 -2.85
N SER A 256 -13.26 -9.98 -3.09
CA SER A 256 -12.21 -9.38 -3.91
C SER A 256 -11.24 -10.46 -4.40
N ASP A 257 -10.58 -10.28 -5.54
CA ASP A 257 -9.50 -11.15 -6.00
C ASP A 257 -8.13 -10.78 -5.37
N HIS A 258 -8.09 -9.73 -4.54
CA HIS A 258 -6.97 -9.33 -3.72
C HIS A 258 -7.27 -9.53 -2.23
N LEU A 259 -6.24 -9.82 -1.44
CA LEU A 259 -6.30 -9.83 0.02
C LEU A 259 -5.79 -8.49 0.58
N PRO A 260 -6.43 -7.96 1.65
CA PRO A 260 -5.96 -6.73 2.27
C PRO A 260 -4.65 -6.91 3.02
N ILE A 261 -3.83 -5.86 3.05
CA ILE A 261 -2.64 -5.77 3.89
C ILE A 261 -2.83 -4.74 4.98
N THR A 262 -2.29 -5.02 6.17
CA THR A 262 -2.19 -4.06 7.27
C THR A 262 -0.74 -3.90 7.69
N PHE A 263 -0.41 -2.72 8.21
CA PHE A 263 0.90 -2.44 8.81
C PHE A 263 0.79 -1.32 9.84
N GLU A 264 1.82 -1.14 10.64
CA GLU A 264 1.84 -0.17 11.73
C GLU A 264 3.14 0.63 11.75
N ILE A 265 2.99 1.95 11.91
CA ILE A 265 4.09 2.89 12.15
C ILE A 265 3.85 3.56 13.52
N LYS A 266 4.82 3.48 14.43
CA LYS A 266 4.80 4.22 15.69
C LYS A 266 4.99 5.70 15.44
N GLU A 267 4.31 6.55 16.19
CA GLU A 267 4.56 7.99 16.18
C GLU A 267 5.96 8.32 16.74
N GLU A 268 6.54 9.43 16.31
CA GLU A 268 7.79 9.90 16.89
C GLU A 268 7.58 10.28 18.35
N GLU A 269 8.53 9.87 19.20
CA GLU A 269 8.59 10.39 20.56
C GLU A 269 9.13 11.82 20.48
N HIS A 270 8.28 12.80 20.74
CA HIS A 270 8.74 14.16 21.02
C HIS A 270 9.34 14.15 22.43
N GLU A 271 10.68 14.14 22.51
CA GLU A 271 11.40 14.39 23.77
C GLU A 271 11.16 15.81 24.30
#